data_eb0778206878a401485482d381a34dd3
#
_entry.id   eb0778206878a401485482d381a34dd3
#
_cell.length_a   1.000
_cell.length_b   1.000
_cell.length_c   1.000
_cell.angle_alpha   90.00
_cell.angle_beta   90.00
_cell.angle_gamma   90.00
#
_symmetry.space_group_name_H-M   'P 1'
#
loop_
_entity.id
_entity.type
_entity.pdbx_description
1 polymer ?
#
loop_
_entity_poly.entity_id
_entity_poly.type
_entity_poly.pdbx_seq_one_letter_code
_entity_poly.pdbx_strand_id
1 'polypeptide(L)'
;MNISDFDYFLPEEQIAQVPADPRDSSRLMVLSPQKQTIEHRHFYQLDEYLTDGDVLIFNDTRVIPARLIGVRQPTGGKAEVFLLRQLERDRWEVLVKPGKKMRVGSVITFGHELSCEVLAYTDFGGRIVKFSYEGIFEEILDRLGTMPLPPYIHETLEDPERYQTIYSREKGSAAAPTAGLHFTESLMDRLRKKGVHLGFVTLHVGLGTFRPVQVDEIEDHVMHSEFYSIPTETAELIRIAKQEGRRVVAVGTTSIRTLESAAVDHGMIEEKRGQTNIFIYPGYQFKIVDAVITNFHLPKSTLIMLVSAFAGREFTLQAYRTAVEENYRFFSFGDAMLIQSRA
;
A
#
# COMPACT_ATOMS: atom_id res chain seq x y z
N MET A 1 -19.44 11.82 9.55
CA MET A 1 -18.45 11.34 10.57
C MET A 1 -17.21 12.21 10.46
N ASN A 2 -16.67 12.70 11.58
CA ASN A 2 -15.60 13.68 11.55
C ASN A 2 -14.22 13.00 11.48
N ILE A 3 -13.26 13.59 10.76
CA ILE A 3 -11.89 13.07 10.67
C ILE A 3 -11.20 13.02 12.05
N SER A 4 -11.53 13.93 12.96
CA SER A 4 -11.03 13.96 14.33
C SER A 4 -11.45 12.74 15.16
N ASP A 5 -12.49 12.02 14.75
CA ASP A 5 -12.93 10.77 15.39
C ASP A 5 -11.90 9.63 15.24
N PHE A 6 -10.91 9.81 14.36
CA PHE A 6 -9.84 8.86 14.07
C PHE A 6 -8.46 9.40 14.49
N ASP A 7 -8.45 10.34 15.43
CA ASP A 7 -7.23 10.90 15.98
C ASP A 7 -6.73 10.11 17.20
N TYR A 8 -5.42 10.01 17.30
CA TYR A 8 -4.72 9.50 18.48
C TYR A 8 -3.34 10.13 18.55
N PHE A 9 -2.76 10.17 19.73
CA PHE A 9 -1.41 10.68 19.92
C PHE A 9 -0.39 9.65 19.44
N LEU A 10 0.50 10.04 18.53
CA LEU A 10 1.62 9.23 18.03
C LEU A 10 2.92 10.00 18.20
N PRO A 11 3.84 9.55 19.07
CA PRO A 11 5.19 10.10 19.16
C PRO A 11 5.96 9.89 17.85
N GLU A 12 6.67 10.94 17.38
CA GLU A 12 7.40 10.89 16.11
C GLU A 12 8.52 9.82 16.13
N GLU A 13 9.14 9.61 17.27
CA GLU A 13 10.17 8.60 17.49
C GLU A 13 9.70 7.15 17.32
N GLN A 14 8.39 6.90 17.38
CA GLN A 14 7.82 5.57 17.13
C GLN A 14 7.60 5.30 15.63
N ILE A 15 7.77 6.29 14.76
CA ILE A 15 7.72 6.09 13.31
C ILE A 15 9.02 5.42 12.87
N ALA A 16 8.92 4.15 12.44
CA ALA A 16 10.08 3.34 12.08
C ALA A 16 10.80 3.90 10.84
N GLN A 17 12.10 4.14 10.97
CA GLN A 17 12.93 4.64 9.87
C GLN A 17 13.63 3.53 9.09
N VAL A 18 13.82 2.36 9.71
CA VAL A 18 14.47 1.19 9.13
C VAL A 18 13.64 -0.08 9.36
N PRO A 19 13.62 -1.03 8.40
CA PRO A 19 12.90 -2.28 8.55
C PRO A 19 13.53 -3.18 9.62
N ALA A 20 12.72 -4.07 10.22
CA ALA A 20 13.21 -5.13 11.08
C ALA A 20 14.09 -6.11 10.31
N ASP A 21 15.09 -6.68 10.98
CA ASP A 21 15.97 -7.70 10.42
C ASP A 21 16.17 -8.85 11.43
N PRO A 22 15.75 -10.08 11.09
CA PRO A 22 15.02 -10.48 9.89
C PRO A 22 13.61 -9.83 9.81
N ARG A 23 13.00 -9.83 8.62
CA ARG A 23 11.70 -9.15 8.37
C ARG A 23 10.60 -9.57 9.33
N ASP A 24 10.53 -10.87 9.65
CA ASP A 24 9.50 -11.46 10.51
C ASP A 24 9.82 -11.38 12.02
N SER A 25 10.92 -10.72 12.40
CA SER A 25 11.22 -10.39 13.81
C SER A 25 10.43 -9.18 14.33
N SER A 26 9.70 -8.46 13.47
CA SER A 26 8.78 -7.40 13.88
C SER A 26 7.74 -7.92 14.86
N ARG A 27 7.20 -7.04 15.71
CA ARG A 27 6.11 -7.41 16.62
C ARG A 27 4.79 -7.58 15.85
N LEU A 28 3.94 -8.40 16.40
CA LEU A 28 2.59 -8.66 15.89
C LEU A 28 1.57 -8.43 17.02
N MET A 29 0.70 -7.46 16.86
CA MET A 29 -0.45 -7.28 17.74
C MET A 29 -1.64 -8.06 17.17
N VAL A 30 -2.12 -9.05 17.93
CA VAL A 30 -3.27 -9.86 17.52
C VAL A 30 -4.53 -9.31 18.17
N LEU A 31 -5.46 -8.86 17.35
CA LEU A 31 -6.75 -8.29 17.77
C LEU A 31 -7.86 -9.28 17.52
N SER A 32 -8.68 -9.53 18.55
CA SER A 32 -9.94 -10.26 18.42
C SER A 32 -11.11 -9.30 18.67
N PRO A 33 -11.74 -8.77 17.61
CA PRO A 33 -12.84 -7.81 17.78
C PRO A 33 -14.04 -8.36 18.53
N GLN A 34 -14.34 -9.66 18.37
CA GLN A 34 -15.44 -10.31 19.06
C GLN A 34 -15.21 -10.44 20.57
N LYS A 35 -13.98 -10.78 20.96
CA LYS A 35 -13.60 -10.99 22.36
C LYS A 35 -13.11 -9.71 23.03
N GLN A 36 -12.88 -8.65 22.25
CA GLN A 36 -12.26 -7.41 22.70
C GLN A 36 -10.90 -7.65 23.38
N THR A 37 -10.11 -8.59 22.85
CA THR A 37 -8.80 -8.95 23.40
C THR A 37 -7.65 -8.52 22.48
N ILE A 38 -6.55 -8.13 23.10
CA ILE A 38 -5.29 -7.75 22.46
C ILE A 38 -4.22 -8.71 22.98
N GLU A 39 -3.49 -9.34 22.04
CA GLU A 39 -2.34 -10.19 22.37
C GLU A 39 -1.08 -9.63 21.69
N HIS A 40 0.08 -9.80 22.35
CA HIS A 40 1.37 -9.36 21.86
C HIS A 40 2.22 -10.56 21.45
N ARG A 41 2.67 -10.56 20.20
CA ARG A 41 3.43 -11.64 19.56
C ARG A 41 4.56 -11.06 18.70
N HIS A 42 5.28 -11.94 18.01
CA HIS A 42 6.17 -11.59 16.90
C HIS A 42 5.60 -12.14 15.58
N PHE A 43 5.97 -11.51 14.48
CA PHE A 43 5.39 -11.85 13.18
C PHE A 43 5.72 -13.28 12.73
N TYR A 44 6.89 -13.81 13.12
CA TYR A 44 7.25 -15.22 12.85
C TYR A 44 6.32 -16.25 13.51
N GLN A 45 5.46 -15.83 14.45
CA GLN A 45 4.44 -16.66 15.10
C GLN A 45 3.07 -16.59 14.38
N LEU A 46 2.99 -15.94 13.23
CA LEU A 46 1.73 -15.78 12.48
C LEU A 46 1.07 -17.11 12.18
N ASP A 47 1.86 -18.16 11.94
CA ASP A 47 1.37 -19.49 11.66
C ASP A 47 0.57 -20.14 12.83
N GLU A 48 0.71 -19.66 14.05
CA GLU A 48 -0.11 -20.10 15.20
C GLU A 48 -1.58 -19.67 15.08
N TYR A 49 -1.87 -18.60 14.32
CA TYR A 49 -3.19 -17.98 14.16
C TYR A 49 -3.90 -18.36 12.85
N LEU A 50 -3.20 -19.04 11.97
CA LEU A 50 -3.73 -19.51 10.69
C LEU A 50 -3.96 -21.00 10.72
N THR A 51 -4.99 -21.47 10.02
CA THR A 51 -5.39 -22.89 9.99
C THR A 51 -5.30 -23.44 8.57
N ASP A 52 -5.28 -24.78 8.48
CA ASP A 52 -5.40 -25.48 7.22
C ASP A 52 -6.63 -24.99 6.43
N GLY A 53 -6.44 -24.69 5.17
CA GLY A 53 -7.48 -24.18 4.29
C GLY A 53 -7.69 -22.67 4.31
N ASP A 54 -7.09 -21.89 5.25
CA ASP A 54 -7.10 -20.44 5.16
C ASP A 54 -6.45 -19.96 3.85
N VAL A 55 -6.94 -18.86 3.30
CA VAL A 55 -6.41 -18.26 2.08
C VAL A 55 -5.84 -16.88 2.38
N LEU A 56 -4.53 -16.71 2.22
CA LEU A 56 -3.85 -15.41 2.32
C LEU A 56 -3.77 -14.75 0.95
N ILE A 57 -4.23 -13.51 0.85
CA ILE A 57 -4.17 -12.73 -0.39
C ILE A 57 -3.17 -11.59 -0.26
N PHE A 58 -2.17 -11.62 -1.13
CA PHE A 58 -1.05 -10.69 -1.19
C PHE A 58 -1.16 -9.74 -2.39
N ASN A 59 -0.66 -8.52 -2.24
CA ASN A 59 -0.47 -7.61 -3.35
C ASN A 59 0.96 -7.78 -3.89
N ASP A 60 1.11 -8.30 -5.11
CA ASP A 60 2.39 -8.60 -5.76
C ASP A 60 2.99 -7.43 -6.55
N THR A 61 2.45 -6.23 -6.35
CA THR A 61 3.00 -5.05 -7.02
C THR A 61 4.46 -4.82 -6.65
N ARG A 62 5.24 -4.35 -7.63
CA ARG A 62 6.64 -3.98 -7.46
C ARG A 62 6.80 -2.47 -7.63
N VAL A 63 7.47 -1.86 -6.68
CA VAL A 63 7.78 -0.42 -6.74
C VAL A 63 8.80 -0.17 -7.84
N ILE A 64 8.53 0.85 -8.67
CA ILE A 64 9.46 1.32 -9.68
C ILE A 64 10.31 2.47 -9.11
N PRO A 65 11.53 2.72 -9.62
CA PRO A 65 12.34 3.87 -9.22
C PRO A 65 11.74 5.17 -9.78
N ALA A 66 10.58 5.53 -9.23
CA ALA A 66 9.68 6.55 -9.76
C ALA A 66 10.15 8.00 -9.56
N ARG A 67 11.22 8.24 -8.79
CA ARG A 67 11.73 9.57 -8.52
C ARG A 67 12.90 9.88 -9.43
N LEU A 68 12.72 10.83 -10.36
CA LEU A 68 13.72 11.30 -11.30
C LEU A 68 14.19 12.70 -10.91
N ILE A 69 15.51 12.89 -10.81
CA ILE A 69 16.13 14.18 -10.56
C ILE A 69 16.79 14.66 -11.85
N GLY A 70 16.40 15.82 -12.32
CA GLY A 70 16.88 16.39 -13.56
C GLY A 70 17.07 17.90 -13.52
N VAL A 71 17.29 18.49 -14.67
CA VAL A 71 17.48 19.92 -14.83
C VAL A 71 16.51 20.49 -15.87
N ARG A 72 15.94 21.66 -15.57
CA ARG A 72 15.03 22.37 -16.49
C ARG A 72 15.81 23.08 -17.55
N GLN A 73 15.38 22.91 -18.78
CA GLN A 73 15.94 23.66 -19.94
C GLN A 73 15.18 24.99 -20.17
N PRO A 74 15.86 26.05 -20.61
CA PRO A 74 17.31 26.21 -20.74
C PRO A 74 17.99 26.70 -19.45
N THR A 75 17.24 26.86 -18.34
CA THR A 75 17.70 27.57 -17.12
C THR A 75 18.68 26.79 -16.26
N GLY A 76 18.85 25.46 -16.45
CA GLY A 76 19.70 24.61 -15.66
C GLY A 76 19.21 24.37 -14.20
N GLY A 77 18.03 24.88 -13.85
CA GLY A 77 17.49 24.75 -12.50
C GLY A 77 17.10 23.32 -12.17
N LYS A 78 17.46 22.84 -10.98
CA LYS A 78 17.10 21.50 -10.47
C LYS A 78 15.59 21.27 -10.53
N ALA A 79 15.20 20.08 -10.95
CA ALA A 79 13.81 19.63 -11.01
C ALA A 79 13.71 18.18 -10.54
N GLU A 80 12.62 17.87 -9.86
CA GLU A 80 12.20 16.50 -9.54
C GLU A 80 10.94 16.20 -10.31
N VAL A 81 10.89 15.05 -10.95
CA VAL A 81 9.71 14.48 -11.59
C VAL A 81 9.44 13.13 -10.93
N PHE A 82 8.24 12.98 -10.39
CA PHE A 82 7.82 11.78 -9.69
C PHE A 82 6.70 11.10 -10.47
N LEU A 83 6.94 9.89 -10.95
CA LEU A 83 5.99 9.09 -11.73
C LEU A 83 4.85 8.62 -10.86
N LEU A 84 3.61 8.83 -11.30
CA LEU A 84 2.40 8.37 -10.60
C LEU A 84 1.71 7.26 -11.36
N ARG A 85 1.42 7.50 -12.63
CA ARG A 85 0.63 6.59 -13.46
C ARG A 85 1.01 6.75 -14.93
N GLN A 86 1.21 5.63 -15.61
CA GLN A 86 1.35 5.60 -17.05
C GLN A 86 -0.03 5.76 -17.71
N LEU A 87 -0.16 6.70 -18.62
CA LEU A 87 -1.37 6.95 -19.38
C LEU A 87 -1.32 6.28 -20.76
N GLU A 88 -0.18 6.45 -21.41
CA GLU A 88 0.18 5.86 -22.69
C GLU A 88 1.66 5.48 -22.65
N ARG A 89 2.18 4.83 -23.70
CA ARG A 89 3.57 4.36 -23.75
C ARG A 89 4.58 5.35 -23.21
N ASP A 90 4.51 6.62 -23.67
CA ASP A 90 5.49 7.67 -23.34
C ASP A 90 4.88 8.81 -22.50
N ARG A 91 3.59 8.70 -22.13
CA ARG A 91 2.87 9.73 -21.38
C ARG A 91 2.59 9.26 -19.96
N TRP A 92 2.96 10.11 -19.02
CA TRP A 92 2.81 9.83 -17.60
C TRP A 92 2.14 10.97 -16.86
N GLU A 93 1.30 10.64 -15.93
CA GLU A 93 0.89 11.55 -14.87
C GLU A 93 1.98 11.55 -13.80
N VAL A 94 2.41 12.77 -13.40
CA VAL A 94 3.56 12.96 -12.50
C VAL A 94 3.30 14.08 -11.50
N LEU A 95 3.99 14.04 -10.36
CA LEU A 95 4.21 15.22 -9.54
C LEU A 95 5.56 15.84 -9.90
N VAL A 96 5.66 17.16 -9.71
CA VAL A 96 6.88 17.90 -10.04
C VAL A 96 7.27 18.87 -8.92
N LYS A 97 8.57 19.04 -8.74
CA LYS A 97 9.13 20.05 -7.81
C LYS A 97 10.28 20.79 -8.48
N PRO A 98 10.26 22.13 -8.51
CA PRO A 98 9.26 23.07 -7.96
C PRO A 98 8.04 23.23 -8.88
N GLY A 99 6.82 23.04 -8.34
CA GLY A 99 5.59 23.05 -9.13
C GLY A 99 5.31 24.35 -9.90
N LYS A 100 5.57 25.51 -9.28
CA LYS A 100 5.34 26.84 -9.90
C LYS A 100 6.21 27.10 -11.14
N LYS A 101 7.36 26.45 -11.25
CA LYS A 101 8.33 26.62 -12.34
C LYS A 101 8.21 25.58 -13.44
N MET A 102 7.38 24.56 -13.26
CA MET A 102 7.14 23.47 -14.21
C MET A 102 5.80 23.71 -14.90
N ARG A 103 5.81 24.60 -15.90
CA ARG A 103 4.62 24.96 -16.68
C ARG A 103 4.54 24.13 -17.95
N VAL A 104 3.37 24.13 -18.60
CA VAL A 104 3.20 23.52 -19.93
C VAL A 104 4.27 24.07 -20.89
N GLY A 105 4.91 23.17 -21.66
CA GLY A 105 6.04 23.44 -22.51
C GLY A 105 7.41 23.40 -21.78
N SER A 106 7.46 23.24 -20.48
CA SER A 106 8.75 23.07 -19.77
C SER A 106 9.38 21.74 -20.16
N VAL A 107 10.67 21.76 -20.48
CA VAL A 107 11.47 20.56 -20.78
C VAL A 107 12.44 20.31 -19.65
N ILE A 108 12.51 19.04 -19.21
CA ILE A 108 13.42 18.56 -18.17
C ILE A 108 14.27 17.45 -18.77
N THR A 109 15.59 17.51 -18.53
CA THR A 109 16.54 16.48 -18.94
C THR A 109 17.08 15.73 -17.73
N PHE A 110 17.19 14.40 -17.86
CA PHE A 110 17.72 13.48 -16.86
C PHE A 110 18.93 12.78 -17.48
N GLY A 111 20.12 13.32 -17.21
CA GLY A 111 21.33 12.88 -17.93
C GLY A 111 21.25 13.18 -19.43
N HIS A 112 21.77 12.26 -20.25
CA HIS A 112 21.83 12.40 -21.71
C HIS A 112 20.79 11.55 -22.45
N GLU A 113 20.19 10.57 -21.78
CA GLU A 113 19.38 9.51 -22.38
C GLU A 113 17.87 9.67 -22.18
N LEU A 114 17.44 10.57 -21.28
CA LEU A 114 16.03 10.79 -20.96
C LEU A 114 15.70 12.27 -20.84
N SER A 115 14.57 12.65 -21.43
CA SER A 115 13.97 13.96 -21.21
C SER A 115 12.45 13.84 -21.11
N CYS A 116 11.79 14.87 -20.58
CA CYS A 116 10.35 14.98 -20.67
C CYS A 116 9.90 16.42 -20.91
N GLU A 117 8.74 16.54 -21.53
CA GLU A 117 8.03 17.81 -21.75
C GLU A 117 6.71 17.79 -20.96
N VAL A 118 6.41 18.89 -20.29
CA VAL A 118 5.12 19.09 -19.61
C VAL A 118 4.05 19.46 -20.64
N LEU A 119 3.04 18.60 -20.79
CA LEU A 119 1.96 18.78 -21.77
C LEU A 119 0.71 19.43 -21.16
N ALA A 120 0.36 19.12 -19.91
CA ALA A 120 -0.85 19.60 -19.27
C ALA A 120 -0.74 19.60 -17.74
N TYR A 121 -1.69 20.27 -17.10
CA TYR A 121 -1.93 20.19 -15.65
C TYR A 121 -2.97 19.11 -15.37
N THR A 122 -2.92 18.50 -14.19
CA THR A 122 -3.98 17.64 -13.67
C THR A 122 -4.78 18.35 -12.59
N ASP A 123 -6.00 17.91 -12.35
CA ASP A 123 -6.90 18.50 -11.33
C ASP A 123 -6.32 18.44 -9.91
N PHE A 124 -5.40 17.51 -9.67
CA PHE A 124 -4.74 17.32 -8.37
C PHE A 124 -3.42 18.09 -8.21
N GLY A 125 -3.12 19.04 -9.12
CA GLY A 125 -1.90 19.84 -9.09
C GLY A 125 -0.66 19.12 -9.64
N GLY A 126 -0.83 17.92 -10.22
CA GLY A 126 0.19 17.19 -10.97
C GLY A 126 0.39 17.74 -12.38
N ARG A 127 1.11 16.99 -13.20
CA ARG A 127 1.38 17.27 -14.60
C ARG A 127 1.17 16.00 -15.42
N ILE A 128 0.83 16.19 -16.69
CA ILE A 128 0.99 15.16 -17.72
C ILE A 128 2.27 15.51 -18.45
N VAL A 129 3.20 14.57 -18.51
CA VAL A 129 4.47 14.72 -19.25
C VAL A 129 4.56 13.67 -20.35
N LYS A 130 5.30 14.01 -21.41
CA LYS A 130 5.72 13.07 -22.44
C LYS A 130 7.22 12.87 -22.34
N PHE A 131 7.65 11.63 -22.17
CA PHE A 131 9.06 11.26 -22.18
C PHE A 131 9.58 11.07 -23.61
N SER A 132 10.85 11.41 -23.78
CA SER A 132 11.63 11.15 -25.00
C SER A 132 12.93 10.46 -24.61
N TYR A 133 13.16 9.28 -25.19
CA TYR A 133 14.29 8.39 -24.86
C TYR A 133 14.54 7.44 -26.04
N GLU A 134 15.71 6.78 -26.03
CA GLU A 134 16.04 5.67 -26.93
C GLU A 134 16.21 4.39 -26.09
N GLY A 135 15.66 3.26 -26.56
CA GLY A 135 15.74 1.97 -25.87
C GLY A 135 14.52 1.62 -25.04
N ILE A 136 14.75 0.95 -23.91
CA ILE A 136 13.71 0.43 -23.00
C ILE A 136 13.58 1.38 -21.82
N PHE A 137 12.39 1.94 -21.65
CA PHE A 137 12.12 2.96 -20.62
C PHE A 137 12.40 2.45 -19.20
N GLU A 138 12.01 1.21 -18.91
CA GLU A 138 12.20 0.57 -17.60
C GLU A 138 13.68 0.44 -17.23
N GLU A 139 14.56 0.11 -18.21
CA GLU A 139 16.00 0.04 -17.99
C GLU A 139 16.62 1.41 -17.72
N ILE A 140 16.09 2.45 -18.39
CA ILE A 140 16.52 3.83 -18.16
C ILE A 140 16.07 4.29 -16.76
N LEU A 141 14.84 3.96 -16.35
CA LEU A 141 14.37 4.23 -15.00
C LEU A 141 15.21 3.53 -13.93
N ASP A 142 15.58 2.28 -14.15
CA ASP A 142 16.43 1.51 -13.21
C ASP A 142 17.82 2.16 -13.02
N ARG A 143 18.33 2.89 -14.05
CA ARG A 143 19.63 3.62 -13.98
C ARG A 143 19.51 5.03 -13.39
N LEU A 144 18.47 5.77 -13.76
CA LEU A 144 18.35 7.21 -13.44
C LEU A 144 17.40 7.50 -12.27
N GLY A 145 16.46 6.61 -12.02
CA GLY A 145 15.46 6.77 -10.99
C GLY A 145 15.97 6.34 -9.61
N THR A 146 15.31 6.83 -8.59
CA THR A 146 15.55 6.41 -7.21
C THR A 146 14.26 5.85 -6.61
N MET A 147 14.43 4.88 -5.69
CA MET A 147 13.33 4.28 -4.95
C MET A 147 12.57 5.37 -4.18
N PRO A 148 11.25 5.51 -4.40
CA PRO A 148 10.45 6.51 -3.72
C PRO A 148 10.07 6.02 -2.32
N LEU A 149 10.82 6.41 -1.32
CA LEU A 149 10.41 6.17 0.06
C LEU A 149 9.30 7.16 0.46
N PRO A 150 8.39 6.76 1.35
CA PRO A 150 7.41 7.65 1.94
C PRO A 150 8.03 8.88 2.61
N PRO A 151 7.34 10.03 2.64
CA PRO A 151 7.93 11.30 3.10
C PRO A 151 8.33 11.32 4.57
N TYR A 152 7.82 10.41 5.38
CA TYR A 152 8.16 10.26 6.81
C TYR A 152 9.38 9.37 7.06
N ILE A 153 9.95 8.74 6.03
CA ILE A 153 11.23 8.03 6.11
C ILE A 153 12.32 8.99 5.64
N HIS A 154 13.19 9.36 6.56
CA HIS A 154 14.29 10.29 6.32
C HIS A 154 15.62 9.58 6.14
N GLU A 155 15.71 8.33 6.61
CA GLU A 155 16.89 7.50 6.46
C GLU A 155 17.03 6.96 5.04
N THR A 156 18.27 6.83 4.58
CA THR A 156 18.57 6.23 3.28
C THR A 156 18.66 4.72 3.43
N LEU A 157 17.92 3.99 2.62
CA LEU A 157 18.04 2.53 2.55
C LEU A 157 19.33 2.17 1.81
N GLU A 158 20.21 1.41 2.47
CA GLU A 158 21.40 0.83 1.85
C GLU A 158 21.04 -0.16 0.75
N ASP A 159 19.99 -0.96 0.98
CA ASP A 159 19.45 -1.92 0.03
C ASP A 159 18.00 -1.55 -0.36
N PRO A 160 17.74 -1.05 -1.59
CA PRO A 160 16.40 -0.74 -2.06
C PRO A 160 15.42 -1.91 -2.05
N GLU A 161 15.91 -3.17 -2.13
CA GLU A 161 15.07 -4.37 -2.07
C GLU A 161 14.42 -4.56 -0.68
N ARG A 162 14.89 -3.86 0.35
CA ARG A 162 14.22 -3.83 1.66
C ARG A 162 12.87 -3.12 1.62
N TYR A 163 12.61 -2.28 0.62
CA TYR A 163 11.29 -1.66 0.35
C TYR A 163 10.51 -2.41 -0.74
N GLN A 164 10.84 -3.67 -0.99
CA GLN A 164 10.09 -4.59 -1.85
C GLN A 164 9.65 -5.80 -1.05
N THR A 165 8.46 -6.34 -1.37
CA THR A 165 8.08 -7.66 -0.85
C THR A 165 8.89 -8.76 -1.55
N ILE A 166 9.12 -9.87 -0.88
CA ILE A 166 9.88 -11.00 -1.43
C ILE A 166 9.19 -11.64 -2.66
N TYR A 167 7.91 -11.39 -2.83
CA TYR A 167 7.06 -11.90 -3.91
C TYR A 167 6.66 -10.81 -4.93
N SER A 168 7.25 -9.62 -4.85
CA SER A 168 6.93 -8.52 -5.77
C SER A 168 7.27 -8.87 -7.21
N ARG A 169 6.32 -8.67 -8.13
CA ARG A 169 6.45 -9.08 -9.53
C ARG A 169 5.99 -8.00 -10.51
N GLU A 170 4.77 -7.51 -10.34
CA GLU A 170 4.11 -6.62 -11.29
C GLU A 170 4.59 -5.18 -11.08
N LYS A 171 5.49 -4.69 -11.94
CA LYS A 171 6.05 -3.32 -11.90
C LYS A 171 4.97 -2.28 -12.16
N GLY A 172 5.00 -1.14 -11.45
CA GLY A 172 4.09 -0.01 -11.73
C GLY A 172 3.68 0.81 -10.50
N SER A 173 4.08 0.40 -9.30
CA SER A 173 3.71 1.07 -8.06
C SER A 173 4.69 2.17 -7.66
N ALA A 174 4.16 3.24 -7.10
CA ALA A 174 4.95 4.29 -6.44
C ALA A 174 5.23 4.01 -4.96
N ALA A 175 4.59 2.99 -4.36
CA ALA A 175 4.81 2.60 -2.98
C ALA A 175 4.64 1.09 -2.77
N ALA A 176 5.36 0.52 -1.81
CA ALA A 176 5.27 -0.90 -1.47
C ALA A 176 3.98 -1.22 -0.69
N PRO A 177 3.42 -2.44 -0.85
CA PRO A 177 2.37 -2.96 0.03
C PRO A 177 3.01 -3.43 1.35
N THR A 178 3.20 -2.49 2.29
CA THR A 178 4.15 -2.61 3.39
C THR A 178 3.83 -3.71 4.41
N ALA A 179 2.58 -4.12 4.53
CA ALA A 179 2.23 -5.30 5.35
C ALA A 179 2.87 -6.60 4.82
N GLY A 180 3.15 -6.67 3.53
CA GLY A 180 3.87 -7.79 2.91
C GLY A 180 5.36 -7.82 3.21
N LEU A 181 5.94 -6.70 3.68
CA LEU A 181 7.38 -6.62 3.99
C LEU A 181 7.79 -7.49 5.18
N HIS A 182 6.85 -7.87 6.04
CA HIS A 182 7.09 -8.74 7.19
C HIS A 182 7.33 -10.21 6.80
N PHE A 183 6.91 -10.64 5.63
CA PHE A 183 7.01 -12.03 5.21
C PHE A 183 8.42 -12.38 4.78
N THR A 184 8.86 -13.57 5.20
CA THR A 184 10.09 -14.24 4.76
C THR A 184 9.73 -15.51 3.97
N GLU A 185 10.63 -15.99 3.11
CA GLU A 185 10.44 -17.25 2.41
C GLU A 185 10.18 -18.40 3.39
N SER A 186 10.94 -18.45 4.48
CA SER A 186 10.77 -19.46 5.53
C SER A 186 9.37 -19.45 6.15
N LEU A 187 8.81 -18.27 6.45
CA LEU A 187 7.45 -18.15 6.98
C LEU A 187 6.42 -18.60 5.93
N MET A 188 6.56 -18.17 4.68
CA MET A 188 5.65 -18.58 3.60
C MET A 188 5.67 -20.09 3.37
N ASP A 189 6.85 -20.73 3.47
CA ASP A 189 6.96 -22.17 3.35
C ASP A 189 6.33 -22.93 4.52
N ARG A 190 6.45 -22.42 5.76
CA ARG A 190 5.73 -23.00 6.91
C ARG A 190 4.22 -22.91 6.73
N LEU A 191 3.72 -21.78 6.24
CA LEU A 191 2.29 -21.59 5.96
C LEU A 191 1.79 -22.56 4.89
N ARG A 192 2.52 -22.72 3.76
CA ARG A 192 2.17 -23.72 2.72
C ARG A 192 2.14 -25.14 3.29
N LYS A 193 3.15 -25.52 4.08
CA LYS A 193 3.22 -26.84 4.73
C LYS A 193 2.08 -27.09 5.72
N LYS A 194 1.54 -26.03 6.29
CA LYS A 194 0.37 -26.08 7.19
C LYS A 194 -0.95 -26.20 6.43
N GLY A 195 -0.94 -26.10 5.09
CA GLY A 195 -2.15 -26.14 4.26
C GLY A 195 -2.78 -24.77 4.03
N VAL A 196 -2.08 -23.68 4.38
CA VAL A 196 -2.53 -22.33 4.06
C VAL A 196 -2.28 -22.04 2.58
N HIS A 197 -3.30 -21.60 1.87
CA HIS A 197 -3.22 -21.25 0.46
C HIS A 197 -2.80 -19.80 0.27
N LEU A 198 -1.96 -19.54 -0.72
CA LEU A 198 -1.44 -18.19 -1.03
C LEU A 198 -1.96 -17.76 -2.40
N GLY A 199 -2.69 -16.66 -2.44
CA GLY A 199 -3.17 -16.01 -3.66
C GLY A 199 -2.57 -14.62 -3.83
N PHE A 200 -2.48 -14.16 -5.08
CA PHE A 200 -1.88 -12.88 -5.42
C PHE A 200 -2.84 -12.03 -6.22
N VAL A 201 -2.85 -10.76 -5.90
CA VAL A 201 -3.55 -9.70 -6.65
C VAL A 201 -2.57 -8.57 -6.89
N THR A 202 -2.88 -7.68 -7.83
CA THR A 202 -2.08 -6.49 -8.09
C THR A 202 -2.90 -5.25 -7.79
N LEU A 203 -2.34 -4.31 -7.03
CA LEU A 203 -2.81 -2.93 -6.94
C LEU A 203 -1.59 -2.02 -6.96
N HIS A 204 -1.52 -1.15 -7.95
CA HIS A 204 -0.45 -0.15 -8.03
C HIS A 204 -0.79 1.04 -7.15
N VAL A 205 -0.05 1.16 -6.05
CA VAL A 205 -0.25 2.23 -5.06
C VAL A 205 0.29 3.54 -5.60
N GLY A 206 -0.59 4.55 -5.66
CA GLY A 206 -0.20 5.92 -5.96
C GLY A 206 0.21 6.71 -4.72
N LEU A 207 0.84 7.87 -4.93
CA LEU A 207 1.23 8.78 -3.83
C LEU A 207 0.04 9.36 -3.04
N GLY A 208 -1.17 9.26 -3.57
CA GLY A 208 -2.37 9.71 -2.88
C GLY A 208 -2.56 9.07 -1.51
N THR A 209 -2.08 7.84 -1.34
CA THR A 209 -2.13 7.10 -0.07
C THR A 209 -1.36 7.78 1.07
N PHE A 210 -0.35 8.61 0.75
CA PHE A 210 0.45 9.34 1.74
C PHE A 210 0.00 10.79 1.95
N ARG A 211 -1.03 11.25 1.22
CA ARG A 211 -1.57 12.60 1.43
C ARG A 211 -2.49 12.61 2.64
N PRO A 212 -2.32 13.58 3.56
CA PRO A 212 -3.28 13.78 4.63
C PRO A 212 -4.67 14.05 4.05
N VAL A 213 -5.71 13.56 4.71
CA VAL A 213 -7.08 13.94 4.42
C VAL A 213 -7.25 15.42 4.76
N GLN A 214 -7.82 16.21 3.84
CA GLN A 214 -7.90 17.66 3.93
C GLN A 214 -9.33 18.18 4.13
N VAL A 215 -10.25 17.29 4.50
CA VAL A 215 -11.67 17.61 4.74
C VAL A 215 -11.99 17.36 6.21
N ASP A 216 -13.01 18.01 6.73
CA ASP A 216 -13.47 17.81 8.11
C ASP A 216 -14.41 16.61 8.22
N GLU A 217 -15.34 16.47 7.29
CA GLU A 217 -16.24 15.31 7.18
C GLU A 217 -15.65 14.26 6.23
N ILE A 218 -15.59 13.00 6.70
CA ILE A 218 -14.93 11.94 5.93
C ILE A 218 -15.67 11.61 4.63
N GLU A 219 -16.99 11.83 4.59
CA GLU A 219 -17.85 11.60 3.43
C GLU A 219 -17.51 12.54 2.25
N ASP A 220 -16.90 13.69 2.52
CA ASP A 220 -16.44 14.66 1.50
C ASP A 220 -15.09 14.28 0.90
N HIS A 221 -14.41 13.25 1.44
CA HIS A 221 -13.12 12.84 0.94
C HIS A 221 -13.22 12.08 -0.38
N VAL A 222 -12.46 12.53 -1.36
CA VAL A 222 -12.36 11.89 -2.68
C VAL A 222 -11.08 11.05 -2.75
N MET A 223 -11.26 9.73 -2.85
CA MET A 223 -10.15 8.81 -3.03
C MET A 223 -9.57 8.88 -4.44
N HIS A 224 -8.25 8.78 -4.52
CA HIS A 224 -7.55 8.63 -5.80
C HIS A 224 -7.87 7.29 -6.45
N SER A 225 -7.92 7.31 -7.78
CA SER A 225 -8.10 6.09 -8.58
C SER A 225 -6.77 5.35 -8.71
N GLU A 226 -6.78 4.06 -8.44
CA GLU A 226 -5.62 3.17 -8.54
C GLU A 226 -5.96 1.94 -9.37
N PHE A 227 -5.01 1.52 -10.20
CA PHE A 227 -5.17 0.31 -11.01
C PHE A 227 -5.10 -0.94 -10.15
N TYR A 228 -6.02 -1.89 -10.39
CA TYR A 228 -5.97 -3.21 -9.78
C TYR A 228 -6.23 -4.33 -10.78
N SER A 229 -5.76 -5.53 -10.43
CA SER A 229 -5.99 -6.77 -11.18
C SER A 229 -6.12 -7.95 -10.23
N ILE A 230 -7.12 -8.79 -10.51
CA ILE A 230 -7.31 -10.09 -9.87
C ILE A 230 -7.22 -11.15 -10.96
N PRO A 231 -6.23 -12.05 -10.92
CA PRO A 231 -6.14 -13.13 -11.88
C PRO A 231 -7.16 -14.25 -11.61
N THR A 232 -7.48 -15.01 -12.64
CA THR A 232 -8.48 -16.11 -12.61
C THR A 232 -8.21 -17.09 -11.48
N GLU A 233 -6.94 -17.52 -11.32
CA GLU A 233 -6.56 -18.48 -10.29
C GLU A 233 -6.81 -17.98 -8.86
N THR A 234 -6.59 -16.68 -8.61
CA THR A 234 -6.87 -16.09 -7.30
C THR A 234 -8.37 -15.93 -7.06
N ALA A 235 -9.13 -15.51 -8.06
CA ALA A 235 -10.59 -15.42 -7.97
C ALA A 235 -11.22 -16.80 -7.67
N GLU A 236 -10.75 -17.84 -8.35
CA GLU A 236 -11.20 -19.22 -8.16
C GLU A 236 -10.84 -19.74 -6.76
N LEU A 237 -9.61 -19.49 -6.31
CA LEU A 237 -9.16 -19.86 -4.96
C LEU A 237 -10.05 -19.23 -3.87
N ILE A 238 -10.37 -17.95 -3.99
CA ILE A 238 -11.26 -17.24 -3.06
C ILE A 238 -12.68 -17.81 -3.12
N ARG A 239 -13.22 -18.07 -4.32
CA ARG A 239 -14.56 -18.61 -4.52
C ARG A 239 -14.70 -19.98 -3.84
N ILE A 240 -13.72 -20.87 -4.02
CA ILE A 240 -13.70 -22.19 -3.37
C ILE A 240 -13.64 -22.03 -1.84
N ALA A 241 -12.74 -21.18 -1.34
CA ALA A 241 -12.62 -20.95 0.10
C ALA A 241 -13.93 -20.46 0.72
N LYS A 242 -14.63 -19.53 0.07
CA LYS A 242 -15.93 -19.02 0.55
C LYS A 242 -17.01 -20.10 0.52
N GLN A 243 -17.07 -20.94 -0.52
CA GLN A 243 -18.01 -22.05 -0.58
C GLN A 243 -17.80 -23.11 0.50
N GLU A 244 -16.55 -23.31 0.90
CA GLU A 244 -16.16 -24.25 1.95
C GLU A 244 -16.12 -23.63 3.36
N GLY A 245 -16.52 -22.36 3.51
CA GLY A 245 -16.50 -21.65 4.79
C GLY A 245 -15.10 -21.37 5.34
N ARG A 246 -14.08 -21.36 4.47
CA ARG A 246 -12.71 -21.04 4.84
C ARG A 246 -12.46 -19.54 4.82
N ARG A 247 -11.54 -19.06 5.65
CA ARG A 247 -11.25 -17.63 5.79
C ARG A 247 -10.41 -17.12 4.64
N VAL A 248 -10.77 -15.93 4.17
CA VAL A 248 -9.95 -15.10 3.28
C VAL A 248 -9.27 -14.00 4.09
N VAL A 249 -7.96 -14.09 4.23
CA VAL A 249 -7.11 -13.18 5.01
C VAL A 249 -6.41 -12.23 4.07
N ALA A 250 -6.72 -10.95 4.13
CA ALA A 250 -6.07 -9.94 3.30
C ALA A 250 -4.78 -9.44 3.95
N VAL A 251 -3.68 -9.48 3.20
CA VAL A 251 -2.38 -8.93 3.61
C VAL A 251 -2.24 -7.53 3.04
N GLY A 252 -2.41 -6.53 3.91
CA GLY A 252 -2.38 -5.11 3.59
C GLY A 252 -3.72 -4.54 3.17
N THR A 253 -3.87 -3.24 3.42
CA THR A 253 -5.06 -2.46 3.04
C THR A 253 -5.26 -2.42 1.51
N THR A 254 -4.18 -2.56 0.74
CA THR A 254 -4.23 -2.66 -0.73
C THR A 254 -4.93 -3.94 -1.19
N SER A 255 -4.65 -5.08 -0.55
CA SER A 255 -5.35 -6.34 -0.83
C SER A 255 -6.82 -6.25 -0.47
N ILE A 256 -7.17 -5.64 0.67
CA ILE A 256 -8.57 -5.39 1.05
C ILE A 256 -9.28 -4.58 -0.03
N ARG A 257 -8.70 -3.44 -0.41
CA ARG A 257 -9.30 -2.55 -1.40
C ARG A 257 -9.49 -3.23 -2.76
N THR A 258 -8.53 -4.06 -3.17
CA THR A 258 -8.62 -4.85 -4.39
C THR A 258 -9.79 -5.84 -4.33
N LEU A 259 -9.84 -6.66 -3.28
CA LEU A 259 -10.85 -7.68 -3.11
C LEU A 259 -12.27 -7.09 -3.02
N GLU A 260 -12.43 -6.06 -2.20
CA GLU A 260 -13.74 -5.42 -2.00
C GLU A 260 -14.21 -4.63 -3.23
N SER A 261 -13.29 -4.09 -4.05
CA SER A 261 -13.62 -3.44 -5.33
C SER A 261 -14.06 -4.42 -6.41
N ALA A 262 -13.57 -5.65 -6.38
CA ALA A 262 -13.89 -6.68 -7.35
C ALA A 262 -15.07 -7.55 -6.93
N ALA A 263 -15.47 -7.49 -5.66
CA ALA A 263 -16.58 -8.26 -5.13
C ALA A 263 -17.89 -7.97 -5.89
N VAL A 264 -18.49 -9.00 -6.43
CA VAL A 264 -19.82 -8.92 -7.09
C VAL A 264 -20.91 -8.95 -6.02
N ASP A 265 -20.80 -9.90 -5.08
CA ASP A 265 -21.68 -10.05 -3.93
C ASP A 265 -20.93 -10.72 -2.77
N HIS A 266 -21.60 -11.00 -1.65
CA HIS A 266 -21.02 -11.70 -0.51
C HIS A 266 -20.44 -13.06 -0.91
N GLY A 267 -19.11 -13.21 -0.75
CA GLY A 267 -18.38 -14.41 -1.11
C GLY A 267 -18.15 -14.63 -2.61
N MET A 268 -18.63 -13.74 -3.47
CA MET A 268 -18.48 -13.86 -4.92
C MET A 268 -17.50 -12.82 -5.48
N ILE A 269 -16.49 -13.32 -6.16
CA ILE A 269 -15.47 -12.54 -6.83
C ILE A 269 -15.12 -13.17 -8.17
N GLU A 270 -14.77 -12.35 -9.15
CA GLU A 270 -14.41 -12.79 -10.50
C GLU A 270 -13.04 -12.20 -10.89
N GLU A 271 -12.40 -12.81 -11.90
CA GLU A 271 -11.26 -12.19 -12.58
C GLU A 271 -11.65 -10.77 -13.02
N LYS A 272 -10.83 -9.80 -12.67
CA LYS A 272 -11.12 -8.41 -12.98
C LYS A 272 -9.88 -7.57 -13.07
N ARG A 273 -9.88 -6.65 -14.03
CA ARG A 273 -8.90 -5.56 -14.13
C ARG A 273 -9.65 -4.24 -14.22
N GLY A 274 -9.16 -3.23 -13.53
CA GLY A 274 -9.84 -1.94 -13.56
C GLY A 274 -9.18 -0.89 -12.69
N GLN A 275 -9.96 0.14 -12.42
CA GLN A 275 -9.58 1.22 -11.52
C GLN A 275 -10.46 1.17 -10.28
N THR A 276 -9.88 1.46 -9.11
CA THR A 276 -10.64 1.58 -7.87
C THR A 276 -10.36 2.90 -7.18
N ASN A 277 -11.42 3.53 -6.71
CA ASN A 277 -11.40 4.65 -5.79
C ASN A 277 -12.18 4.32 -4.51
N ILE A 278 -12.28 3.03 -4.19
CA ILE A 278 -13.04 2.59 -3.01
C ILE A 278 -12.52 3.26 -1.74
N PHE A 279 -13.43 3.85 -0.99
CA PHE A 279 -13.16 4.41 0.32
C PHE A 279 -13.92 3.60 1.37
N ILE A 280 -13.18 2.91 2.23
CA ILE A 280 -13.73 2.04 3.27
C ILE A 280 -13.56 2.74 4.62
N TYR A 281 -14.70 2.98 5.31
CA TYR A 281 -14.77 3.58 6.63
C TYR A 281 -15.91 2.94 7.44
N PRO A 282 -16.06 3.21 8.73
CA PRO A 282 -17.09 2.57 9.57
C PRO A 282 -18.49 2.64 8.98
N GLY A 283 -19.16 1.51 8.94
CA GLY A 283 -20.44 1.29 8.24
C GLY A 283 -20.30 0.47 6.97
N TYR A 284 -19.08 0.31 6.42
CA TYR A 284 -18.85 -0.55 5.27
C TYR A 284 -19.09 -2.03 5.60
N GLN A 285 -19.77 -2.74 4.70
CA GLN A 285 -20.02 -4.17 4.81
C GLN A 285 -19.03 -4.95 3.94
N PHE A 286 -18.09 -5.64 4.58
CA PHE A 286 -17.11 -6.46 3.88
C PHE A 286 -17.79 -7.67 3.24
N LYS A 287 -17.44 -7.95 1.99
CA LYS A 287 -18.02 -9.03 1.19
C LYS A 287 -17.11 -10.24 1.08
N ILE A 288 -15.81 -10.01 1.01
CA ILE A 288 -14.80 -11.04 0.74
C ILE A 288 -13.89 -11.27 1.95
N VAL A 289 -13.40 -10.20 2.59
CA VAL A 289 -12.34 -10.26 3.59
C VAL A 289 -12.87 -10.68 4.96
N ASP A 290 -12.30 -11.75 5.53
CA ASP A 290 -12.66 -12.30 6.85
C ASP A 290 -11.67 -11.93 7.95
N ALA A 291 -10.38 -11.77 7.62
CA ALA A 291 -9.33 -11.34 8.55
C ALA A 291 -8.31 -10.47 7.84
N VAL A 292 -7.55 -9.68 8.58
CA VAL A 292 -6.65 -8.66 8.04
C VAL A 292 -5.29 -8.72 8.72
N ILE A 293 -4.22 -8.69 7.91
CA ILE A 293 -2.86 -8.42 8.37
C ILE A 293 -2.48 -7.03 7.84
N THR A 294 -2.08 -6.10 8.70
CA THR A 294 -1.74 -4.74 8.28
C THR A 294 -0.72 -4.10 9.23
N ASN A 295 -0.10 -3.00 8.81
CA ASN A 295 0.73 -2.17 9.68
C ASN A 295 -0.12 -1.24 10.54
N PHE A 296 0.51 -0.56 11.50
CA PHE A 296 -0.09 0.58 12.18
C PHE A 296 -0.07 1.82 11.28
N HIS A 297 -1.17 2.56 11.27
CA HIS A 297 -1.40 3.69 10.35
C HIS A 297 -1.42 5.04 11.09
N LEU A 298 -1.20 6.14 10.34
CA LEU A 298 -1.24 7.52 10.85
C LEU A 298 -2.61 7.87 11.45
N PRO A 299 -2.61 8.73 12.48
CA PRO A 299 -3.84 9.40 12.90
C PRO A 299 -4.49 10.15 11.72
N LYS A 300 -5.81 10.17 11.70
CA LYS A 300 -6.63 10.87 10.69
C LYS A 300 -6.42 10.40 9.23
N SER A 301 -5.81 9.23 9.01
CA SER A 301 -5.61 8.68 7.67
C SER A 301 -6.80 7.84 7.20
N THR A 302 -6.98 7.72 5.89
CA THR A 302 -7.97 6.80 5.30
C THR A 302 -7.73 5.34 5.71
N LEU A 303 -6.51 5.00 6.07
CA LEU A 303 -6.12 3.64 6.44
C LEU A 303 -6.56 3.26 7.86
N ILE A 304 -6.47 4.17 8.84
CA ILE A 304 -7.04 3.91 10.18
C ILE A 304 -8.58 3.84 10.12
N MET A 305 -9.22 4.59 9.19
CA MET A 305 -10.65 4.51 8.96
C MET A 305 -11.05 3.13 8.42
N LEU A 306 -10.27 2.55 7.48
CA LEU A 306 -10.47 1.20 6.97
C LEU A 306 -10.33 0.15 8.08
N VAL A 307 -9.27 0.24 8.89
CA VAL A 307 -9.08 -0.66 10.05
C VAL A 307 -10.24 -0.52 11.03
N SER A 308 -10.69 0.71 11.29
CA SER A 308 -11.85 1.00 12.14
C SER A 308 -13.17 0.45 11.58
N ALA A 309 -13.31 0.41 10.26
CA ALA A 309 -14.46 -0.23 9.61
C ALA A 309 -14.46 -1.75 9.85
N PHE A 310 -13.27 -2.35 9.89
CA PHE A 310 -13.12 -3.79 10.07
C PHE A 310 -13.23 -4.23 11.55
N ALA A 311 -12.51 -3.58 12.45
CA ALA A 311 -12.40 -3.98 13.86
C ALA A 311 -13.38 -3.26 14.81
N GLY A 312 -14.04 -2.20 14.31
CA GLY A 312 -14.78 -1.25 15.15
C GLY A 312 -13.89 -0.10 15.61
N ARG A 313 -14.41 1.15 15.53
CA ARG A 313 -13.63 2.36 15.79
C ARG A 313 -13.02 2.39 17.19
N GLU A 314 -13.85 2.19 18.21
CA GLU A 314 -13.42 2.29 19.61
C GLU A 314 -12.32 1.27 19.95
N PHE A 315 -12.49 0.03 19.51
CA PHE A 315 -11.50 -1.03 19.74
C PHE A 315 -10.20 -0.77 18.94
N THR A 316 -10.31 -0.27 17.71
CA THR A 316 -9.14 0.16 16.93
C THR A 316 -8.36 1.24 17.66
N LEU A 317 -9.01 2.31 18.12
CA LEU A 317 -8.33 3.40 18.83
C LEU A 317 -7.74 2.92 20.17
N GLN A 318 -8.39 2.00 20.87
CA GLN A 318 -7.83 1.36 22.06
C GLN A 318 -6.55 0.59 21.70
N ALA A 319 -6.57 -0.25 20.65
CA ALA A 319 -5.40 -1.00 20.20
C ALA A 319 -4.24 -0.08 19.82
N TYR A 320 -4.50 1.05 19.14
CA TYR A 320 -3.48 2.02 18.77
C TYR A 320 -2.88 2.75 19.99
N ARG A 321 -3.69 3.10 20.99
CA ARG A 321 -3.19 3.65 22.27
C ARG A 321 -2.31 2.62 22.99
N THR A 322 -2.76 1.38 23.09
CA THR A 322 -1.95 0.29 23.66
C THR A 322 -0.65 0.10 22.88
N ALA A 323 -0.67 0.20 21.54
CA ALA A 323 0.55 0.09 20.75
C ALA A 323 1.55 1.22 21.06
N VAL A 324 1.08 2.46 21.27
CA VAL A 324 1.94 3.57 21.67
C VAL A 324 2.52 3.33 23.06
N GLU A 325 1.71 2.94 24.03
CA GLU A 325 2.13 2.65 25.42
C GLU A 325 3.14 1.50 25.49
N GLU A 326 2.95 0.48 24.66
CA GLU A 326 3.81 -0.70 24.56
C GLU A 326 5.02 -0.51 23.64
N ASN A 327 5.26 0.72 23.14
CA ASN A 327 6.39 1.06 22.28
C ASN A 327 6.45 0.21 20.99
N TYR A 328 5.32 -0.03 20.33
CA TYR A 328 5.31 -0.55 18.98
C TYR A 328 5.88 0.46 17.99
N ARG A 329 6.41 -0.05 16.89
CA ARG A 329 6.91 0.74 15.79
C ARG A 329 5.79 0.94 14.76
N PHE A 330 5.70 2.14 14.23
CA PHE A 330 4.58 2.54 13.36
C PHE A 330 5.00 2.68 11.90
N PHE A 331 4.06 2.59 10.99
CA PHE A 331 4.18 2.80 9.55
C PHE A 331 4.88 1.69 8.77
N SER A 332 5.42 2.08 7.58
CA SER A 332 5.92 1.18 6.54
C SER A 332 6.93 0.15 7.01
N PHE A 333 7.83 0.54 7.90
CA PHE A 333 8.87 -0.32 8.49
C PHE A 333 8.58 -0.69 9.94
N GLY A 334 7.40 -0.35 10.41
CA GLY A 334 6.96 -0.62 11.77
C GLY A 334 6.55 -2.07 11.99
N ASP A 335 5.77 -2.27 13.03
CA ASP A 335 5.21 -3.54 13.43
C ASP A 335 3.86 -3.82 12.75
N ALA A 336 3.31 -5.00 12.95
CA ALA A 336 2.09 -5.45 12.30
C ALA A 336 0.96 -5.70 13.28
N MET A 337 -0.26 -5.70 12.75
CA MET A 337 -1.47 -6.21 13.40
C MET A 337 -2.03 -7.39 12.61
N LEU A 338 -2.54 -8.39 13.32
CA LEU A 338 -3.48 -9.38 12.80
C LEU A 338 -4.84 -9.11 13.43
N ILE A 339 -5.81 -8.75 12.62
CA ILE A 339 -7.20 -8.56 13.06
C ILE A 339 -7.99 -9.79 12.65
N GLN A 340 -8.39 -10.56 13.64
CA GLN A 340 -9.13 -11.81 13.44
C GLN A 340 -10.56 -11.54 12.98
N SER A 341 -11.23 -12.58 12.49
CA SER A 341 -12.59 -12.50 11.96
C SER A 341 -13.58 -11.80 12.89
N ARG A 342 -14.53 -11.09 12.28
CA ARG A 342 -15.61 -10.39 12.99
C ARG A 342 -16.77 -11.32 13.38
N ALA A 343 -16.95 -12.44 12.68
CA ALA A 343 -18.04 -13.39 12.90
C ALA A 343 -17.54 -14.79 13.23
#